data_278df49b7d1c3cdce4488d57ad9b42c5
#
_entry.id   278df49b7d1c3cdce4488d57ad9b42c5
#
_cell.length_a   1.000
_cell.length_b   1.000
_cell.length_c   1.000
_cell.angle_alpha   90.00
_cell.angle_beta   90.00
_cell.angle_gamma   90.00
#
_symmetry.space_group_name_H-M   'P 1'
#
loop_
_entity.id
_entity.type
_entity.pdbx_description
1 polymer ?
#
loop_
_entity_poly.entity_id
_entity_poly.type
_entity_poly.pdbx_seq_one_letter_code
_entity_poly.pdbx_strand_id
1 'polypeptide(L)'
;MFLLGAPDVAMTQFLVESLTVVVILVVLRYQPRMFPETKARRKAFASIFALLAGVVTFFGVYGLTGRRGRSELAEWYLTQGGEATGADNIVAVIIVEFRGFDTLGELSVLGMAAVVIAAVVSSMPRHMFEAGTRPRPFGQSQLNSIPLRKAAALVAPVLVVLSVLIFFRGHTAPGGGFVAALVMATAFALNYLSRGADADVVKNFTPIRLTGWGIIIAISSGFLGFIEGGFMYAIHGEIAGEHMTTSLIFDFGIYLAVLGMVTAAINALGGYLRPGMDLSDLDYTRDEANNPL
;
A
#
# COMPACT_ATOMS: atom_id res chain seq x y z
N MET A 1 15.60 0.75 12.11
CA MET A 1 14.82 2.00 12.06
C MET A 1 14.22 2.34 13.43
N PHE A 2 13.49 1.45 14.10
CA PHE A 2 13.04 1.71 15.48
C PHE A 2 14.19 2.09 16.43
N LEU A 3 15.33 1.38 16.35
CA LEU A 3 16.53 1.69 17.14
C LEU A 3 17.21 3.02 16.75
N LEU A 4 16.88 3.58 15.60
CA LEU A 4 17.43 4.85 15.11
C LEU A 4 16.48 6.04 15.34
N GLY A 5 15.38 5.84 16.08
CA GLY A 5 14.42 6.89 16.40
C GLY A 5 13.50 7.32 15.25
N ALA A 6 13.31 6.45 14.25
CA ALA A 6 12.41 6.72 13.13
C ALA A 6 11.23 5.70 13.09
N PRO A 7 10.29 5.77 14.03
CA PRO A 7 9.21 4.79 14.15
C PRO A 7 8.21 4.87 12.97
N ASP A 8 7.90 6.03 12.44
CA ASP A 8 7.02 6.18 11.26
C ASP A 8 7.57 5.45 10.05
N VAL A 9 8.86 5.67 9.74
CA VAL A 9 9.53 5.01 8.63
C VAL A 9 9.55 3.49 8.84
N ALA A 10 9.77 3.05 10.08
CA ALA A 10 9.76 1.62 10.40
C ALA A 10 8.37 0.99 10.25
N MET A 11 7.32 1.67 10.68
CA MET A 11 5.93 1.21 10.52
C MET A 11 5.54 1.13 9.04
N THR A 12 5.85 2.17 8.28
CA THR A 12 5.59 2.21 6.83
C THR A 12 6.31 1.08 6.11
N GLN A 13 7.60 0.89 6.37
CA GLN A 13 8.41 -0.18 5.78
C GLN A 13 7.82 -1.56 6.08
N PHE A 14 7.50 -1.83 7.34
CA PHE A 14 6.92 -3.10 7.76
C PHE A 14 5.58 -3.40 7.06
N LEU A 15 4.70 -2.39 6.95
CA LEU A 15 3.41 -2.55 6.30
C LEU A 15 3.55 -2.75 4.79
N VAL A 16 4.42 -1.98 4.11
CA VAL A 16 4.70 -2.13 2.68
C VAL A 16 5.28 -3.51 2.39
N GLU A 17 6.24 -3.97 3.18
CA GLU A 17 6.82 -5.32 3.02
C GLU A 17 5.76 -6.41 3.22
N SER A 18 4.91 -6.27 4.24
CA SER A 18 3.83 -7.22 4.51
C SER A 18 2.82 -7.31 3.35
N LEU A 19 2.41 -6.16 2.79
CA LEU A 19 1.53 -6.11 1.63
C LEU A 19 2.22 -6.67 0.38
N THR A 20 3.51 -6.40 0.20
CA THR A 20 4.31 -6.93 -0.91
C THR A 20 4.36 -8.46 -0.86
N VAL A 21 4.52 -9.05 0.33
CA VAL A 21 4.45 -10.51 0.50
C VAL A 21 3.10 -11.05 0.06
N VAL A 22 1.99 -10.40 0.42
CA VAL A 22 0.64 -10.79 -0.04
C VAL A 22 0.54 -10.76 -1.56
N VAL A 23 1.01 -9.69 -2.19
CA VAL A 23 1.03 -9.54 -3.66
C VAL A 23 1.86 -10.65 -4.30
N ILE A 24 3.07 -10.91 -3.78
CA ILE A 24 3.94 -11.98 -4.26
C ILE A 24 3.25 -13.34 -4.14
N LEU A 25 2.61 -13.65 -3.02
CA LEU A 25 1.88 -14.91 -2.82
C LEU A 25 0.76 -15.07 -3.85
N VAL A 26 0.00 -14.00 -4.11
CA VAL A 26 -1.05 -14.00 -5.14
C VAL A 26 -0.48 -14.25 -6.54
N VAL A 27 0.66 -13.65 -6.87
CA VAL A 27 1.33 -13.85 -8.16
C VAL A 27 1.92 -15.26 -8.28
N LEU A 28 2.56 -15.75 -7.21
CA LEU A 28 3.22 -17.07 -7.21
C LEU A 28 2.24 -18.23 -7.41
N ARG A 29 0.97 -18.08 -7.01
CA ARG A 29 -0.04 -19.12 -7.24
C ARG A 29 -0.27 -19.44 -8.73
N TYR A 30 0.06 -18.48 -9.62
CA TYR A 30 -0.06 -18.64 -11.07
C TYR A 30 1.23 -19.14 -11.72
N GLN A 31 2.27 -19.43 -10.95
CA GLN A 31 3.52 -19.94 -11.51
C GLN A 31 3.39 -21.43 -11.87
N PRO A 32 4.00 -21.85 -12.98
CA PRO A 32 4.03 -23.25 -13.33
C PRO A 32 4.77 -24.05 -12.25
N ARG A 33 4.28 -25.26 -11.96
CA ARG A 33 4.90 -26.15 -10.94
C ARG A 33 6.30 -26.61 -11.32
N MET A 34 6.62 -26.61 -12.60
CA MET A 34 7.95 -26.96 -13.10
C MET A 34 8.47 -25.84 -14.02
N PHE A 35 9.67 -25.40 -13.77
CA PHE A 35 10.37 -24.46 -14.65
C PHE A 35 11.26 -25.23 -15.62
N PRO A 36 11.35 -24.82 -16.89
CA PRO A 36 12.24 -25.44 -17.84
C PRO A 36 13.71 -25.33 -17.37
N GLU A 37 14.47 -26.38 -17.60
CA GLU A 37 15.89 -26.40 -17.24
C GLU A 37 16.66 -25.30 -17.99
N THR A 38 17.36 -24.50 -17.23
CA THR A 38 18.16 -23.41 -17.77
C THR A 38 19.62 -23.86 -17.93
N LYS A 39 20.23 -23.56 -19.06
CA LYS A 39 21.65 -23.91 -19.32
C LYS A 39 22.56 -23.34 -18.22
N ALA A 40 23.52 -24.13 -17.76
CA ALA A 40 24.45 -23.77 -16.69
C ALA A 40 25.15 -22.43 -16.91
N ARG A 41 25.55 -22.13 -18.16
CA ARG A 41 26.14 -20.85 -18.52
C ARG A 41 25.23 -19.66 -18.25
N ARG A 42 23.91 -19.77 -18.52
CA ARG A 42 22.93 -18.69 -18.24
C ARG A 42 22.72 -18.52 -16.76
N LYS A 43 22.71 -19.61 -15.98
CA LYS A 43 22.65 -19.56 -14.52
C LYS A 43 23.88 -18.84 -13.94
N ALA A 44 25.08 -19.17 -14.43
CA ALA A 44 26.32 -18.52 -13.99
C ALA A 44 26.32 -17.01 -14.29
N PHE A 45 25.94 -16.58 -15.51
CA PHE A 45 25.81 -15.17 -15.82
C PHE A 45 24.80 -14.47 -14.91
N ALA A 46 23.61 -15.03 -14.73
CA ALA A 46 22.59 -14.46 -13.85
C ALA A 46 23.09 -14.33 -12.39
N SER A 47 23.83 -15.32 -11.89
CA SER A 47 24.42 -15.31 -10.55
C SER A 47 25.49 -14.20 -10.41
N ILE A 48 26.34 -14.02 -11.43
CA ILE A 48 27.37 -12.96 -11.43
C ILE A 48 26.69 -11.59 -11.42
N PHE A 49 25.68 -11.36 -12.28
CA PHE A 49 24.96 -10.08 -12.30
C PHE A 49 24.21 -9.82 -10.99
N ALA A 50 23.57 -10.83 -10.40
CA ALA A 50 22.92 -10.70 -9.10
C ALA A 50 23.90 -10.35 -7.99
N LEU A 51 25.08 -10.99 -7.97
CA LEU A 51 26.13 -10.69 -7.00
C LEU A 51 26.67 -9.27 -7.18
N LEU A 52 26.96 -8.86 -8.41
CA LEU A 52 27.43 -7.49 -8.70
C LEU A 52 26.39 -6.45 -8.29
N ALA A 53 25.12 -6.66 -8.63
CA ALA A 53 24.03 -5.78 -8.20
C ALA A 53 23.95 -5.69 -6.66
N GLY A 54 24.03 -6.84 -5.97
CA GLY A 54 24.07 -6.88 -4.51
C GLY A 54 25.23 -6.12 -3.91
N VAL A 55 26.45 -6.29 -4.45
CA VAL A 55 27.65 -5.59 -4.01
C VAL A 55 27.53 -4.08 -4.25
N VAL A 56 27.10 -3.65 -5.43
CA VAL A 56 26.92 -2.22 -5.76
C VAL A 56 25.86 -1.58 -4.84
N THR A 57 24.73 -2.28 -4.62
CA THR A 57 23.69 -1.80 -3.71
C THR A 57 24.20 -1.68 -2.27
N PHE A 58 24.92 -2.72 -1.79
CA PHE A 58 25.49 -2.71 -0.45
C PHE A 58 26.45 -1.54 -0.24
N PHE A 59 27.42 -1.34 -1.15
CA PHE A 59 28.36 -0.23 -1.03
C PHE A 59 27.70 1.13 -1.27
N GLY A 60 26.68 1.21 -2.12
CA GLY A 60 25.87 2.41 -2.31
C GLY A 60 25.17 2.82 -1.00
N VAL A 61 24.43 1.90 -0.39
CA VAL A 61 23.76 2.13 0.90
C VAL A 61 24.80 2.44 1.99
N TYR A 62 25.88 1.67 2.09
CA TYR A 62 26.95 1.88 3.08
C TYR A 62 27.62 3.25 2.92
N GLY A 63 27.81 3.73 1.69
CA GLY A 63 28.37 5.06 1.42
C GLY A 63 27.42 6.21 1.74
N LEU A 64 26.10 5.98 1.60
CA LEU A 64 25.07 7.00 1.82
C LEU A 64 24.60 7.08 3.29
N THR A 65 24.68 5.97 4.04
CA THR A 65 24.16 5.91 5.40
C THR A 65 25.23 6.21 6.47
N GLY A 66 24.89 7.08 7.43
CA GLY A 66 25.58 7.23 8.71
C GLY A 66 26.96 7.92 8.70
N ARG A 67 27.40 8.50 7.56
CA ARG A 67 28.76 9.08 7.44
C ARG A 67 28.82 10.58 7.34
N ARG A 68 27.67 11.23 7.14
CA ARG A 68 27.59 12.69 7.10
C ARG A 68 26.94 13.18 8.39
N GLY A 69 27.48 14.26 8.96
CA GLY A 69 26.78 15.01 10.00
C GLY A 69 25.43 15.49 9.49
N ARG A 70 24.52 15.84 10.40
CA ARG A 70 23.23 16.43 10.04
C ARG A 70 23.48 17.75 9.30
N SER A 71 22.67 18.03 8.28
CA SER A 71 22.67 19.34 7.64
C SER A 71 22.04 20.38 8.58
N GLU A 72 22.34 21.66 8.39
CA GLU A 72 21.74 22.76 9.15
C GLU A 72 20.20 22.73 9.05
N LEU A 73 19.68 22.41 7.88
CA LEU A 73 18.23 22.24 7.65
C LEU A 73 17.65 21.09 8.46
N ALA A 74 18.33 19.94 8.53
CA ALA A 74 17.90 18.81 9.33
C ALA A 74 17.90 19.13 10.83
N GLU A 75 18.89 19.88 11.30
CA GLU A 75 18.96 20.35 12.67
C GLU A 75 17.82 21.33 12.97
N TRP A 76 17.52 22.23 12.06
CA TRP A 76 16.38 23.17 12.18
C TRP A 76 15.05 22.41 12.28
N TYR A 77 14.80 21.43 11.41
CA TYR A 77 13.57 20.63 11.50
C TYR A 77 13.42 19.93 12.85
N LEU A 78 14.51 19.39 13.38
CA LEU A 78 14.49 18.67 14.65
C LEU A 78 14.32 19.57 15.87
N THR A 79 14.81 20.81 15.80
CA THR A 79 14.81 21.75 16.95
C THR A 79 13.66 22.71 16.92
N GLN A 80 13.24 23.19 15.76
CA GLN A 80 12.25 24.26 15.60
C GLN A 80 10.99 23.81 14.85
N GLY A 81 11.04 22.68 14.14
CA GLY A 81 9.90 22.20 13.33
C GLY A 81 8.64 22.00 14.15
N GLY A 82 8.73 21.40 15.33
CA GLY A 82 7.59 21.18 16.24
C GLY A 82 6.97 22.49 16.77
N GLU A 83 7.81 23.43 17.18
CA GLU A 83 7.32 24.74 17.65
C GLU A 83 6.66 25.55 16.51
N ALA A 84 7.21 25.45 15.30
CA ALA A 84 6.70 26.18 14.14
C ALA A 84 5.33 25.66 13.66
N THR A 85 5.01 24.39 13.90
CA THR A 85 3.79 23.72 13.40
C THR A 85 2.80 23.31 14.49
N GLY A 86 3.23 23.35 15.75
CA GLY A 86 2.43 22.88 16.89
C GLY A 86 2.25 21.35 16.93
N ALA A 87 3.06 20.59 16.18
CA ALA A 87 2.98 19.14 16.08
C ALA A 87 4.20 18.44 16.69
N ASP A 88 3.98 17.37 17.42
CA ASP A 88 5.05 16.59 18.05
C ASP A 88 5.71 15.59 17.08
N ASN A 89 5.03 15.21 16.02
CA ASN A 89 5.55 14.26 15.04
C ASN A 89 6.29 14.95 13.90
N ILE A 90 7.59 15.17 14.09
CA ILE A 90 8.45 15.84 13.10
C ILE A 90 8.48 15.15 11.73
N VAL A 91 8.36 13.82 11.68
CA VAL A 91 8.35 13.09 10.39
C VAL A 91 7.10 13.44 9.60
N ALA A 92 5.93 13.44 10.24
CA ALA A 92 4.68 13.84 9.60
C ALA A 92 4.73 15.30 9.15
N VAL A 93 5.21 16.20 10.00
CA VAL A 93 5.38 17.63 9.70
C VAL A 93 6.23 17.86 8.46
N ILE A 94 7.38 17.19 8.36
CA ILE A 94 8.26 17.31 7.19
C ILE A 94 7.52 16.85 5.92
N ILE A 95 6.84 15.71 5.96
CA ILE A 95 6.23 15.08 4.79
C ILE A 95 4.97 15.84 4.34
N VAL A 96 4.17 16.35 5.28
CA VAL A 96 2.84 16.88 4.98
C VAL A 96 2.80 18.42 4.92
N GLU A 97 3.65 19.09 5.71
CA GLU A 97 3.66 20.55 5.77
C GLU A 97 4.87 21.18 5.06
N PHE A 98 6.10 20.90 5.50
CA PHE A 98 7.27 21.55 4.89
C PHE A 98 7.58 21.05 3.48
N ARG A 99 7.31 19.77 3.20
CA ARG A 99 7.54 19.11 1.91
C ARG A 99 6.29 18.48 1.33
N GLY A 100 5.13 19.01 1.63
CA GLY A 100 3.85 18.53 1.13
C GLY A 100 3.78 18.44 -0.40
N PHE A 101 4.51 19.30 -1.12
CA PHE A 101 4.61 19.25 -2.58
C PHE A 101 5.30 17.96 -3.09
N ASP A 102 6.32 17.46 -2.38
CA ASP A 102 6.96 16.18 -2.71
C ASP A 102 5.96 15.02 -2.56
N THR A 103 5.20 15.04 -1.46
CA THR A 103 4.15 14.03 -1.20
C THR A 103 3.02 14.10 -2.23
N LEU A 104 2.68 15.29 -2.72
CA LEU A 104 1.74 15.44 -3.84
C LEU A 104 2.31 14.83 -5.13
N GLY A 105 3.61 14.95 -5.36
CA GLY A 105 4.31 14.27 -6.45
C GLY A 105 4.23 12.75 -6.35
N GLU A 106 4.48 12.19 -5.15
CA GLU A 106 4.33 10.76 -4.87
C GLU A 106 2.88 10.30 -5.11
N LEU A 107 1.91 11.08 -4.65
CA LEU A 107 0.49 10.81 -4.88
C LEU A 107 0.13 10.76 -6.37
N SER A 108 0.76 11.61 -7.18
CA SER A 108 0.59 11.62 -8.64
C SER A 108 1.11 10.33 -9.28
N VAL A 109 2.24 9.80 -8.81
CA VAL A 109 2.77 8.50 -9.25
C VAL A 109 1.82 7.35 -8.87
N LEU A 110 1.26 7.36 -7.66
CA LEU A 110 0.26 6.39 -7.23
C LEU A 110 -1.01 6.46 -8.10
N GLY A 111 -1.45 7.67 -8.46
CA GLY A 111 -2.56 7.89 -9.38
C GLY A 111 -2.29 7.31 -10.77
N MET A 112 -1.10 7.53 -11.32
CA MET A 112 -0.69 6.93 -12.60
C MET A 112 -0.67 5.41 -12.53
N ALA A 113 -0.14 4.83 -11.44
CA ALA A 113 -0.15 3.39 -11.23
C ALA A 113 -1.57 2.82 -11.23
N ALA A 114 -2.51 3.48 -10.53
CA ALA A 114 -3.91 3.09 -10.52
C ALA A 114 -4.56 3.14 -11.92
N VAL A 115 -4.25 4.17 -12.72
CA VAL A 115 -4.73 4.30 -14.11
C VAL A 115 -4.17 3.19 -14.98
N VAL A 116 -2.88 2.88 -14.86
CA VAL A 116 -2.24 1.77 -15.61
C VAL A 116 -2.89 0.44 -15.25
N ILE A 117 -3.09 0.16 -13.97
CA ILE A 117 -3.80 -1.04 -13.51
C ILE A 117 -5.20 -1.10 -14.13
N ALA A 118 -5.95 0.00 -14.09
CA ALA A 118 -7.28 0.10 -14.68
C ALA A 118 -7.27 -0.17 -16.19
N ALA A 119 -6.32 0.41 -16.92
CA ALA A 119 -6.17 0.24 -18.35
C ALA A 119 -5.84 -1.22 -18.72
N VAL A 120 -4.90 -1.84 -18.01
CA VAL A 120 -4.56 -3.25 -18.19
C VAL A 120 -5.77 -4.15 -17.93
N VAL A 121 -6.46 -3.92 -16.81
CA VAL A 121 -7.67 -4.67 -16.43
C VAL A 121 -8.77 -4.51 -17.47
N SER A 122 -9.03 -3.30 -17.94
CA SER A 122 -10.07 -3.03 -18.95
C SER A 122 -9.76 -3.60 -20.34
N SER A 123 -8.49 -3.83 -20.66
CA SER A 123 -8.05 -4.42 -21.92
C SER A 123 -8.18 -5.95 -21.96
N MET A 124 -8.41 -6.60 -20.82
CA MET A 124 -8.58 -8.05 -20.78
C MET A 124 -9.96 -8.50 -21.28
N PRO A 125 -10.05 -9.65 -21.97
CA PRO A 125 -11.33 -10.17 -22.45
C PRO A 125 -12.32 -10.43 -21.32
N ARG A 126 -13.56 -10.01 -21.49
CA ARG A 126 -14.63 -10.11 -20.45
C ARG A 126 -14.95 -11.53 -19.97
N HIS A 127 -14.72 -12.55 -20.82
CA HIS A 127 -14.94 -13.95 -20.45
C HIS A 127 -13.99 -14.42 -19.31
N MET A 128 -12.92 -13.71 -19.05
CA MET A 128 -12.01 -13.97 -17.92
C MET A 128 -12.61 -13.54 -16.56
N PHE A 129 -13.75 -12.85 -16.59
CA PHE A 129 -14.40 -12.28 -15.40
C PHE A 129 -15.70 -12.99 -15.01
N GLU A 130 -16.04 -14.12 -15.64
CA GLU A 130 -17.29 -14.82 -15.32
C GLU A 130 -17.32 -15.25 -13.85
N ALA A 131 -18.37 -14.78 -13.17
CA ALA A 131 -18.63 -15.14 -11.78
C ALA A 131 -18.95 -16.64 -11.70
N GLY A 132 -18.23 -17.37 -10.85
CA GLY A 132 -18.49 -18.78 -10.59
C GLY A 132 -17.30 -19.72 -10.91
N THR A 133 -16.37 -19.29 -11.75
CA THR A 133 -15.18 -20.08 -12.12
C THR A 133 -13.87 -19.57 -11.53
N ARG A 134 -13.94 -18.59 -10.60
CA ARG A 134 -12.75 -18.00 -10.00
C ARG A 134 -12.17 -18.92 -8.94
N PRO A 135 -10.85 -19.26 -9.03
CA PRO A 135 -10.22 -20.10 -8.03
C PRO A 135 -10.15 -19.35 -6.68
N ARG A 136 -10.04 -20.09 -5.60
CA ARG A 136 -9.77 -19.52 -4.27
C ARG A 136 -8.40 -18.84 -4.25
N PRO A 137 -8.19 -17.78 -3.44
CA PRO A 137 -6.92 -17.07 -3.36
C PRO A 137 -5.69 -17.97 -3.17
N PHE A 138 -5.82 -19.04 -2.41
CA PHE A 138 -4.77 -20.03 -2.19
C PHE A 138 -5.10 -21.42 -2.77
N GLY A 139 -6.14 -21.57 -3.58
CA GLY A 139 -6.58 -22.85 -4.11
C GLY A 139 -6.95 -23.83 -2.99
N GLN A 140 -6.45 -25.09 -3.10
CA GLN A 140 -6.61 -26.13 -2.07
C GLN A 140 -5.54 -26.05 -0.95
N SER A 141 -4.77 -24.98 -0.88
CA SER A 141 -3.75 -24.81 0.16
C SER A 141 -4.36 -24.81 1.56
N GLN A 142 -3.63 -25.36 2.53
CA GLN A 142 -3.99 -25.31 3.95
C GLN A 142 -4.08 -23.86 4.48
N LEU A 143 -3.49 -22.88 3.77
CA LEU A 143 -3.63 -21.46 4.08
C LEU A 143 -5.07 -20.96 3.95
N ASN A 144 -5.93 -21.62 3.14
CA ASN A 144 -7.37 -21.30 3.04
C ASN A 144 -8.20 -22.13 4.04
N SER A 145 -7.68 -22.33 5.20
CA SER A 145 -8.29 -23.13 6.27
C SER A 145 -9.35 -22.37 7.08
N ILE A 146 -10.23 -23.12 7.77
CA ILE A 146 -11.20 -22.56 8.73
C ILE A 146 -10.53 -21.67 9.77
N PRO A 147 -9.36 -22.01 10.38
CA PRO A 147 -8.66 -21.13 11.29
C PRO A 147 -8.31 -19.76 10.70
N LEU A 148 -7.82 -19.70 9.46
CA LEU A 148 -7.50 -18.42 8.82
C LEU A 148 -8.76 -17.54 8.66
N ARG A 149 -9.88 -18.13 8.23
CA ARG A 149 -11.14 -17.39 8.08
C ARG A 149 -11.67 -16.85 9.40
N LYS A 150 -11.58 -17.64 10.48
CA LYS A 150 -11.97 -17.20 11.83
C LYS A 150 -11.04 -16.11 12.35
N ALA A 151 -9.73 -16.27 12.17
CA ALA A 151 -8.75 -15.25 12.54
C ALA A 151 -8.99 -13.94 11.77
N ALA A 152 -9.20 -14.02 10.46
CA ALA A 152 -9.48 -12.85 9.63
C ALA A 152 -10.77 -12.12 10.07
N ALA A 153 -11.84 -12.85 10.37
CA ALA A 153 -13.09 -12.28 10.84
C ALA A 153 -12.94 -11.52 12.17
N LEU A 154 -12.00 -11.93 13.03
CA LEU A 154 -11.69 -11.24 14.29
C LEU A 154 -10.72 -10.07 14.08
N VAL A 155 -9.66 -10.27 13.30
CA VAL A 155 -8.55 -9.31 13.17
C VAL A 155 -8.91 -8.16 12.22
N ALA A 156 -9.65 -8.41 11.12
CA ALA A 156 -9.97 -7.36 10.17
C ALA A 156 -10.73 -6.17 10.77
N PRO A 157 -11.79 -6.35 11.58
CA PRO A 157 -12.45 -5.22 12.25
C PRO A 157 -11.52 -4.44 13.19
N VAL A 158 -10.62 -5.14 13.89
CA VAL A 158 -9.62 -4.50 14.75
C VAL A 158 -8.67 -3.63 13.93
N LEU A 159 -8.20 -4.12 12.78
CA LEU A 159 -7.35 -3.34 11.88
C LEU A 159 -8.07 -2.12 11.32
N VAL A 160 -9.38 -2.20 11.04
CA VAL A 160 -10.19 -1.06 10.59
C VAL A 160 -10.21 0.02 11.68
N VAL A 161 -10.53 -0.34 12.92
CA VAL A 161 -10.51 0.61 14.04
C VAL A 161 -9.11 1.18 14.27
N LEU A 162 -8.09 0.33 14.24
CA LEU A 162 -6.70 0.74 14.39
C LEU A 162 -6.27 1.72 13.30
N SER A 163 -6.69 1.49 12.04
CA SER A 163 -6.42 2.41 10.93
C SER A 163 -6.96 3.81 11.22
N VAL A 164 -8.21 3.91 11.67
CA VAL A 164 -8.82 5.20 12.02
C VAL A 164 -8.06 5.89 13.17
N LEU A 165 -7.70 5.14 14.20
CA LEU A 165 -6.94 5.67 15.33
C LEU A 165 -5.55 6.16 14.90
N ILE A 166 -4.83 5.41 14.06
CA ILE A 166 -3.51 5.78 13.52
C ILE A 166 -3.61 7.03 12.65
N PHE A 167 -4.70 7.19 11.89
CA PHE A 167 -4.93 8.38 11.08
C PHE A 167 -4.97 9.64 11.94
N PHE A 168 -5.86 9.69 12.92
CA PHE A 168 -6.00 10.87 13.78
C PHE A 168 -4.79 11.13 14.67
N ARG A 169 -4.05 10.08 15.04
CA ARG A 169 -2.86 10.19 15.87
C ARG A 169 -1.65 10.75 15.13
N GLY A 170 -1.65 10.75 13.79
CA GLY A 170 -0.48 11.05 12.98
C GLY A 170 0.17 12.42 13.24
N HIS A 171 -0.56 13.38 13.79
CA HIS A 171 -0.07 14.71 14.11
C HIS A 171 0.79 14.75 15.40
N THR A 172 0.44 13.95 16.39
CA THR A 172 1.11 13.94 17.70
C THR A 172 2.03 12.76 17.92
N ALA A 173 1.84 11.67 17.19
CA ALA A 173 2.57 10.43 17.37
C ALA A 173 2.70 9.70 16.02
N PRO A 174 3.57 8.66 15.92
CA PRO A 174 3.74 7.88 14.70
C PRO A 174 2.42 7.42 14.09
N GLY A 175 2.20 7.74 12.79
CA GLY A 175 0.93 7.43 12.12
C GLY A 175 0.74 8.24 10.83
N GLY A 176 -0.48 8.79 10.67
CA GLY A 176 -0.88 9.58 9.52
C GLY A 176 -1.55 8.79 8.42
N GLY A 177 -1.99 9.49 7.36
CA GLY A 177 -2.84 8.95 6.31
C GLY A 177 -2.21 7.80 5.55
N PHE A 178 -0.93 7.88 5.23
CA PHE A 178 -0.23 6.83 4.49
C PHE A 178 -0.17 5.52 5.30
N VAL A 179 0.27 5.58 6.56
CA VAL A 179 0.36 4.40 7.45
C VAL A 179 -1.03 3.84 7.73
N ALA A 180 -1.99 4.70 8.01
CA ALA A 180 -3.38 4.31 8.26
C ALA A 180 -4.01 3.61 7.03
N ALA A 181 -3.76 4.12 5.82
CA ALA A 181 -4.22 3.50 4.58
C ALA A 181 -3.64 2.11 4.37
N LEU A 182 -2.36 1.90 4.68
CA LEU A 182 -1.72 0.58 4.58
C LEU A 182 -2.30 -0.41 5.61
N VAL A 183 -2.61 0.04 6.83
CA VAL A 183 -3.29 -0.80 7.83
C VAL A 183 -4.69 -1.20 7.36
N MET A 184 -5.46 -0.26 6.79
CA MET A 184 -6.77 -0.56 6.20
C MET A 184 -6.65 -1.51 5.01
N ALA A 185 -5.66 -1.28 4.13
CA ALA A 185 -5.38 -2.16 3.00
C ALA A 185 -4.99 -3.57 3.45
N THR A 186 -4.27 -3.70 4.58
CA THR A 186 -3.96 -5.00 5.19
C THR A 186 -5.22 -5.71 5.67
N ALA A 187 -6.18 -4.98 6.26
CA ALA A 187 -7.49 -5.55 6.62
C ALA A 187 -8.23 -6.07 5.38
N PHE A 188 -8.20 -5.32 4.29
CA PHE A 188 -8.81 -5.73 3.02
C PHE A 188 -8.09 -6.93 2.40
N ALA A 189 -6.76 -6.93 2.39
CA ALA A 189 -5.96 -8.06 1.93
C ALA A 189 -6.24 -9.33 2.73
N LEU A 190 -6.28 -9.23 4.05
CA LEU A 190 -6.60 -10.35 4.94
C LEU A 190 -8.01 -10.90 4.68
N ASN A 191 -8.98 -10.01 4.50
CA ASN A 191 -10.35 -10.39 4.16
C ASN A 191 -10.41 -11.06 2.78
N TYR A 192 -9.67 -10.56 1.78
CA TYR A 192 -9.53 -11.18 0.46
C TYR A 192 -8.95 -12.60 0.57
N LEU A 193 -7.83 -12.76 1.26
CA LEU A 193 -7.13 -14.04 1.39
C LEU A 193 -7.97 -15.10 2.14
N SER A 194 -8.84 -14.66 3.05
CA SER A 194 -9.71 -15.54 3.84
C SER A 194 -10.99 -15.97 3.12
N ARG A 195 -11.28 -15.43 1.92
CA ARG A 195 -12.49 -15.76 1.18
C ARG A 195 -12.44 -17.15 0.57
N GLY A 196 -13.61 -17.75 0.43
CA GLY A 196 -13.77 -19.05 -0.22
C GLY A 196 -13.65 -19.00 -1.75
N ALA A 197 -13.75 -17.82 -2.35
CA ALA A 197 -13.62 -17.61 -3.79
C ALA A 197 -12.87 -16.31 -4.08
N ASP A 198 -12.18 -16.30 -5.21
CA ASP A 198 -11.45 -15.14 -5.71
C ASP A 198 -12.43 -14.09 -6.26
N ALA A 199 -12.85 -13.19 -5.41
CA ALA A 199 -13.81 -12.13 -5.74
C ALA A 199 -13.19 -10.76 -5.39
N ASP A 200 -13.67 -9.73 -6.09
CA ASP A 200 -13.23 -8.36 -5.83
C ASP A 200 -13.39 -8.00 -4.35
N VAL A 201 -12.36 -7.38 -3.76
CA VAL A 201 -12.39 -6.92 -2.37
C VAL A 201 -13.47 -5.87 -2.19
N VAL A 202 -13.53 -4.93 -3.14
CA VAL A 202 -14.54 -3.86 -3.24
C VAL A 202 -15.06 -3.84 -4.67
N LYS A 203 -16.38 -3.66 -4.83
CA LYS A 203 -17.05 -3.73 -6.13
C LYS A 203 -16.44 -2.74 -7.14
N ASN A 204 -16.17 -3.26 -8.35
CA ASN A 204 -15.89 -2.53 -9.59
C ASN A 204 -15.19 -1.16 -9.35
N PHE A 205 -15.17 -0.25 -10.21
CA PHE A 205 -14.48 1.06 -10.21
C PHE A 205 -14.33 1.82 -8.87
N THR A 206 -14.84 1.31 -7.73
CA THR A 206 -14.70 1.94 -6.41
C THR A 206 -13.24 2.22 -6.01
N PRO A 207 -12.26 1.28 -6.19
CA PRO A 207 -10.87 1.56 -5.84
C PRO A 207 -10.28 2.74 -6.63
N ILE A 208 -10.56 2.79 -7.94
CA ILE A 208 -10.07 3.87 -8.80
C ILE A 208 -10.72 5.20 -8.45
N ARG A 209 -12.02 5.19 -8.12
CA ARG A 209 -12.72 6.39 -7.64
C ARG A 209 -12.15 6.87 -6.31
N LEU A 210 -11.82 5.97 -5.38
CA LEU A 210 -11.15 6.34 -4.13
C LEU A 210 -9.81 7.01 -4.40
N THR A 211 -8.99 6.46 -5.30
CA THR A 211 -7.72 7.08 -5.71
C THR A 211 -7.96 8.47 -6.31
N GLY A 212 -8.92 8.60 -7.22
CA GLY A 212 -9.26 9.88 -7.85
C GLY A 212 -9.75 10.93 -6.85
N TRP A 213 -10.67 10.57 -5.97
CA TRP A 213 -11.13 11.46 -4.92
C TRP A 213 -10.03 11.84 -3.94
N GLY A 214 -9.17 10.89 -3.58
CA GLY A 214 -8.01 11.18 -2.74
C GLY A 214 -7.09 12.25 -3.34
N ILE A 215 -6.78 12.13 -4.64
CA ILE A 215 -5.96 13.13 -5.35
C ILE A 215 -6.67 14.48 -5.42
N ILE A 216 -7.98 14.51 -5.72
CA ILE A 216 -8.76 15.74 -5.77
C ILE A 216 -8.76 16.45 -4.42
N ILE A 217 -8.99 15.71 -3.33
CA ILE A 217 -8.98 16.25 -1.97
C ILE A 217 -7.60 16.79 -1.63
N ALA A 218 -6.53 16.05 -1.92
CA ALA A 218 -5.15 16.48 -1.64
C ALA A 218 -4.80 17.76 -2.41
N ILE A 219 -5.13 17.85 -3.69
CA ILE A 219 -4.88 19.06 -4.49
C ILE A 219 -5.74 20.23 -3.95
N SER A 220 -7.02 19.99 -3.66
CA SER A 220 -7.93 21.02 -3.16
C SER A 220 -7.48 21.57 -1.82
N SER A 221 -6.96 20.74 -0.92
CA SER A 221 -6.38 21.20 0.35
C SER A 221 -5.16 22.09 0.14
N GLY A 222 -4.33 21.78 -0.88
CA GLY A 222 -3.19 22.63 -1.24
C GLY A 222 -3.60 24.03 -1.69
N PHE A 223 -4.76 24.18 -2.37
CA PHE A 223 -5.29 25.49 -2.75
C PHE A 223 -5.77 26.33 -1.57
N LEU A 224 -6.17 25.70 -0.46
CA LEU A 224 -6.53 26.45 0.75
C LEU A 224 -5.35 27.28 1.28
N GLY A 225 -4.12 26.80 1.09
CA GLY A 225 -2.91 27.49 1.51
C GLY A 225 -2.71 28.89 0.91
N PHE A 226 -3.36 29.21 -0.22
CA PHE A 226 -3.32 30.58 -0.77
C PHE A 226 -3.93 31.64 0.13
N ILE A 227 -4.75 31.25 1.10
CA ILE A 227 -5.33 32.19 2.10
C ILE A 227 -4.23 32.74 3.00
N GLU A 228 -3.18 31.94 3.28
CA GLU A 228 -2.07 32.30 4.19
C GLU A 228 -0.76 32.61 3.46
N GLY A 229 -0.70 32.51 2.14
CA GLY A 229 0.46 32.99 1.41
C GLY A 229 0.95 32.13 0.24
N GLY A 230 0.54 30.87 0.09
CA GLY A 230 1.01 30.05 -1.03
C GLY A 230 0.37 28.69 -1.12
N PHE A 231 0.51 28.07 -2.30
CA PHE A 231 0.06 26.70 -2.53
C PHE A 231 0.74 25.73 -1.55
N MET A 232 -0.03 24.83 -0.94
CA MET A 232 0.42 23.86 0.07
C MET A 232 0.90 24.48 1.39
N TYR A 233 0.59 25.74 1.66
CA TYR A 233 0.84 26.33 2.97
C TYR A 233 -0.19 25.80 3.97
N ALA A 234 0.27 25.26 5.10
CA ALA A 234 -0.63 24.72 6.12
C ALA A 234 -1.26 25.86 6.94
N ILE A 235 -2.57 25.86 7.05
CA ILE A 235 -3.32 26.77 7.91
C ILE A 235 -3.52 26.10 9.25
N HIS A 236 -3.09 26.74 10.32
CA HIS A 236 -3.20 26.26 11.68
C HIS A 236 -4.39 26.92 12.39
N GLY A 237 -5.12 26.15 13.16
CA GLY A 237 -6.26 26.64 13.95
C GLY A 237 -6.54 25.74 15.14
N GLU A 238 -7.32 26.24 16.10
CA GLU A 238 -7.78 25.45 17.23
C GLU A 238 -9.28 25.19 17.10
N ILE A 239 -9.69 23.95 17.18
CA ILE A 239 -11.09 23.54 17.20
C ILE A 239 -11.31 22.66 18.43
N ALA A 240 -12.20 23.10 19.31
CA ALA A 240 -12.53 22.42 20.58
C ALA A 240 -11.33 22.18 21.52
N GLY A 241 -10.29 23.01 21.45
CA GLY A 241 -9.07 22.87 22.24
C GLY A 241 -8.01 21.94 21.67
N GLU A 242 -8.27 21.37 20.49
CA GLU A 242 -7.30 20.56 19.76
C GLU A 242 -6.71 21.36 18.60
N HIS A 243 -5.40 21.24 18.41
CA HIS A 243 -4.68 21.89 17.32
C HIS A 243 -4.99 21.17 16.01
N MET A 244 -5.67 21.86 15.08
CA MET A 244 -6.07 21.31 13.80
C MET A 244 -5.40 22.10 12.66
N THR A 245 -4.96 21.37 11.65
CA THR A 245 -4.33 21.98 10.48
C THR A 245 -4.99 21.50 9.18
N THR A 246 -4.91 22.30 8.13
CA THR A 246 -5.38 21.88 6.79
C THR A 246 -4.57 20.70 6.24
N SER A 247 -3.39 20.42 6.81
CA SER A 247 -2.60 19.25 6.49
C SER A 247 -3.33 17.93 6.80
N LEU A 248 -4.27 17.91 7.76
CA LEU A 248 -5.12 16.74 8.02
C LEU A 248 -6.04 16.44 6.82
N ILE A 249 -6.54 17.44 6.12
CA ILE A 249 -7.36 17.26 4.90
C ILE A 249 -6.50 16.69 3.78
N PHE A 250 -5.28 17.22 3.63
CA PHE A 250 -4.30 16.68 2.69
C PHE A 250 -3.98 15.21 2.98
N ASP A 251 -3.70 14.90 4.23
CA ASP A 251 -3.39 13.55 4.71
C ASP A 251 -4.57 12.58 4.52
N PHE A 252 -5.81 13.06 4.65
CA PHE A 252 -7.00 12.29 4.29
C PHE A 252 -7.08 11.99 2.79
N GLY A 253 -6.67 12.93 1.95
CA GLY A 253 -6.51 12.71 0.51
C GLY A 253 -5.51 11.59 0.22
N ILE A 254 -4.35 11.60 0.89
CA ILE A 254 -3.34 10.54 0.79
C ILE A 254 -3.92 9.20 1.22
N TYR A 255 -4.62 9.16 2.36
CA TYR A 255 -5.28 7.96 2.87
C TYR A 255 -6.18 7.31 1.82
N LEU A 256 -7.08 8.08 1.20
CA LEU A 256 -8.00 7.56 0.19
C LEU A 256 -7.27 7.07 -1.07
N ALA A 257 -6.27 7.82 -1.53
CA ALA A 257 -5.54 7.49 -2.74
C ALA A 257 -4.71 6.21 -2.59
N VAL A 258 -3.99 6.07 -1.49
CA VAL A 258 -3.19 4.86 -1.18
C VAL A 258 -4.11 3.65 -1.01
N LEU A 259 -5.18 3.78 -0.23
CA LEU A 259 -6.16 2.71 -0.04
C LEU A 259 -6.79 2.27 -1.37
N GLY A 260 -7.17 3.24 -2.20
CA GLY A 260 -7.75 2.96 -3.51
C GLY A 260 -6.77 2.21 -4.42
N MET A 261 -5.53 2.69 -4.53
CA MET A 261 -4.50 2.07 -5.36
C MET A 261 -4.17 0.63 -4.92
N VAL A 262 -3.93 0.40 -3.63
CA VAL A 262 -3.62 -0.94 -3.11
C VAL A 262 -4.80 -1.90 -3.32
N THR A 263 -6.03 -1.42 -3.09
CA THR A 263 -7.24 -2.24 -3.33
C THR A 263 -7.42 -2.55 -4.81
N ALA A 264 -7.15 -1.59 -5.71
CA ALA A 264 -7.14 -1.81 -7.16
C ALA A 264 -6.11 -2.87 -7.56
N ALA A 265 -4.91 -2.81 -6.99
CA ALA A 265 -3.86 -3.78 -7.26
C ALA A 265 -4.25 -5.20 -6.80
N ILE A 266 -4.84 -5.34 -5.61
CA ILE A 266 -5.32 -6.63 -5.09
C ILE A 266 -6.43 -7.18 -6.01
N ASN A 267 -7.40 -6.36 -6.39
CA ASN A 267 -8.46 -6.76 -7.31
C ASN A 267 -7.91 -7.19 -8.66
N ALA A 268 -6.95 -6.43 -9.21
CA ALA A 268 -6.33 -6.70 -10.49
C ALA A 268 -5.54 -8.01 -10.52
N LEU A 269 -4.80 -8.29 -9.45
CA LEU A 269 -3.97 -9.50 -9.35
C LEU A 269 -4.79 -10.75 -9.00
N GLY A 270 -5.89 -10.56 -8.29
CA GLY A 270 -6.71 -11.64 -7.78
C GLY A 270 -7.61 -12.30 -8.81
N GLY A 271 -8.33 -11.53 -9.59
CA GLY A 271 -9.48 -11.98 -10.38
C GLY A 271 -9.19 -12.48 -11.80
N TYR A 272 -7.94 -12.58 -12.22
CA TYR A 272 -7.61 -12.86 -13.61
C TYR A 272 -7.14 -14.27 -13.89
N LEU A 273 -7.82 -14.96 -14.82
CA LEU A 273 -7.29 -16.15 -15.49
C LEU A 273 -6.25 -15.69 -16.52
N ARG A 274 -5.05 -16.27 -16.49
CA ARG A 274 -4.03 -15.99 -17.52
C ARG A 274 -4.40 -16.65 -18.84
N PRO A 275 -4.12 -16.03 -20.00
CA PRO A 275 -4.20 -16.69 -21.30
C PRO A 275 -3.37 -17.97 -21.30
N GLY A 276 -3.96 -19.11 -21.72
CA GLY A 276 -3.29 -20.42 -21.72
C GLY A 276 -3.38 -21.22 -20.41
N MET A 277 -4.10 -20.73 -19.40
CA MET A 277 -4.46 -21.55 -18.24
C MET A 277 -5.56 -22.54 -18.68
N ASP A 278 -5.30 -23.83 -18.48
CA ASP A 278 -6.31 -24.85 -18.79
C ASP A 278 -7.44 -24.78 -17.76
N LEU A 279 -8.68 -24.65 -18.25
CA LEU A 279 -9.87 -24.62 -17.39
C LEU A 279 -10.08 -25.93 -16.63
N SER A 280 -9.48 -27.03 -17.11
CA SER A 280 -9.45 -28.32 -16.40
C SER A 280 -8.67 -28.25 -15.07
N ASP A 281 -7.68 -27.39 -14.97
CA ASP A 281 -6.95 -27.15 -13.72
C ASP A 281 -7.81 -26.43 -12.65
N LEU A 282 -8.96 -25.90 -13.05
CA LEU A 282 -9.93 -25.21 -12.17
C LEU A 282 -11.09 -26.13 -11.76
N ASP A 283 -11.18 -27.32 -12.30
CA ASP A 283 -12.33 -28.24 -12.11
C ASP A 283 -12.47 -28.75 -10.67
N TYR A 284 -11.38 -28.68 -9.89
CA TYR A 284 -11.42 -28.96 -8.44
C TYR A 284 -12.32 -28.01 -7.64
N THR A 285 -12.67 -26.83 -8.20
CA THR A 285 -13.59 -25.88 -7.54
C THR A 285 -15.06 -26.27 -7.73
N ARG A 286 -15.35 -27.11 -8.73
CA ARG A 286 -16.71 -27.52 -9.08
C ARG A 286 -17.25 -28.57 -8.12
N ASP A 287 -16.40 -29.51 -7.72
CA ASP A 287 -16.76 -30.58 -6.78
C ASP A 287 -17.01 -30.07 -5.37
N GLU A 288 -16.26 -29.04 -4.93
CA GLU A 288 -16.43 -28.43 -3.61
C GLU A 288 -17.61 -27.46 -3.54
N ALA A 289 -17.99 -26.80 -4.65
CA ALA A 289 -19.17 -25.95 -4.68
C ALA A 289 -20.48 -26.78 -4.56
N ASN A 290 -20.43 -28.05 -4.95
CA ASN A 290 -21.54 -28.99 -4.86
C ASN A 290 -21.57 -29.83 -3.56
N ASN A 291 -20.55 -29.71 -2.70
CA ASN A 291 -20.49 -30.38 -1.40
C ASN A 291 -20.27 -29.35 -0.27
N PRO A 292 -21.30 -28.68 0.20
CA PRO A 292 -21.21 -27.78 1.34
C PRO A 292 -21.06 -28.59 2.62
N LEU A 293 -19.84 -28.71 3.17
CA LEU A 293 -19.59 -29.12 4.56
C LEU A 293 -19.68 -27.90 5.48
#